data_1be13cf3176ca760fa987a5f59a3b7ad
#
_entry.id   1be13cf3176ca760fa987a5f59a3b7ad
#
_cell.length_a   1.000
_cell.length_b   1.000
_cell.length_c   1.000
_cell.angle_alpha   90.00
_cell.angle_beta   90.00
_cell.angle_gamma   90.00
#
_symmetry.space_group_name_H-M   'P 1'
#
loop_
_entity.id
_entity.type
_entity.pdbx_description
1 polymer ?
#
loop_
_entity_poly.entity_id
_entity_poly.type
_entity_poly.pdbx_seq_one_letter_code
_entity_poly.pdbx_strand_id
1 'polypeptide(L)'
;MKFLPLVWYGIWCKPVRTALIFLQVCVVFALFGVLQGIEIGMDRAIAQTPADVLYVGPAVYGGARLTIGELSRLRSIPGVRAVSFNYGMLAFYQKPTQPVYVLGIQPIDLMRTMLPKAFIVKPKDLEALRKTRTGILITADIGRKYGWHIGDKIPLTSSTLQANGSATWTFDIVGMATLNDRDEGIYVFANYSYIDEARALNKGTVGHFYVIASDPKQAAAVSDAIDRAFANSASPTHTESFREFAQEDLQSLGDLNFVIRSILSAVLVALLFSTATMMMQTVRERTPELAVLKMLGFVNWTVFLLIAAESLAVCIPASLAGLALAWITFPLAGKYIAGLSMPMVIVALGILAAVLVALISVSVPGLRAARLNIIDALAEEQ
;
A
#
# COMPACT_ATOMS: atom_id res chain seq x y z
N MET A 1 4.14 -6.44 -43.25
CA MET A 1 3.22 -5.30 -43.36
C MET A 1 2.03 -5.50 -44.33
N LYS A 2 1.93 -6.61 -45.11
CA LYS A 2 0.84 -6.84 -46.08
C LYS A 2 -0.56 -7.08 -45.44
N PHE A 3 -0.65 -7.45 -44.16
CA PHE A 3 -1.91 -7.84 -43.51
C PHE A 3 -2.49 -6.74 -42.60
N LEU A 4 -1.80 -5.61 -42.38
CA LEU A 4 -2.25 -4.50 -41.53
C LEU A 4 -3.64 -3.95 -41.93
N PRO A 5 -3.95 -3.77 -43.23
CA PRO A 5 -5.28 -3.29 -43.65
C PRO A 5 -6.41 -4.25 -43.28
N LEU A 6 -6.14 -5.56 -43.30
CA LEU A 6 -7.14 -6.61 -42.96
C LEU A 6 -7.43 -6.60 -41.45
N VAL A 7 -6.41 -6.43 -40.62
CA VAL A 7 -6.56 -6.29 -39.15
C VAL A 7 -7.36 -5.02 -38.84
N TRP A 8 -7.00 -3.89 -39.47
CA TRP A 8 -7.68 -2.62 -39.28
C TRP A 8 -9.17 -2.70 -39.68
N TYR A 9 -9.46 -3.28 -40.81
CA TYR A 9 -10.85 -3.51 -41.27
C TYR A 9 -11.63 -4.35 -40.25
N GLY A 10 -11.03 -5.46 -39.76
CA GLY A 10 -11.66 -6.33 -38.74
C GLY A 10 -12.03 -5.62 -37.46
N ILE A 11 -11.20 -4.69 -37.00
CA ILE A 11 -11.46 -3.89 -35.80
C ILE A 11 -12.64 -2.93 -36.01
N TRP A 12 -12.73 -2.30 -37.19
CA TRP A 12 -13.76 -1.27 -37.49
C TRP A 12 -15.06 -1.84 -38.06
N CYS A 13 -15.10 -3.10 -38.42
CA CYS A 13 -16.31 -3.73 -38.97
C CYS A 13 -17.49 -3.73 -37.99
N LYS A 14 -17.22 -3.83 -36.68
CA LYS A 14 -18.22 -3.76 -35.59
C LYS A 14 -17.73 -2.89 -34.43
N PRO A 15 -17.82 -1.56 -34.55
CA PRO A 15 -17.15 -0.63 -33.64
C PRO A 15 -17.68 -0.72 -32.20
N VAL A 16 -18.98 -0.96 -32.00
CA VAL A 16 -19.57 -1.09 -30.65
C VAL A 16 -18.97 -2.27 -29.88
N ARG A 17 -18.81 -3.41 -30.52
CA ARG A 17 -18.21 -4.60 -29.88
C ARG A 17 -16.74 -4.37 -29.53
N THR A 18 -15.98 -3.83 -30.47
CA THR A 18 -14.56 -3.49 -30.25
C THR A 18 -14.40 -2.48 -29.11
N ALA A 19 -15.30 -1.49 -29.05
CA ALA A 19 -15.31 -0.52 -27.96
C ALA A 19 -15.64 -1.16 -26.60
N LEU A 20 -16.56 -2.14 -26.55
CA LEU A 20 -16.88 -2.88 -25.32
C LEU A 20 -15.69 -3.73 -24.85
N ILE A 21 -15.02 -4.45 -25.76
CA ILE A 21 -13.80 -5.20 -25.44
C ILE A 21 -12.72 -4.24 -24.92
N PHE A 22 -12.49 -3.16 -25.64
CA PHE A 22 -11.51 -2.13 -25.24
C PHE A 22 -11.80 -1.58 -23.84
N LEU A 23 -13.05 -1.20 -23.58
CA LEU A 23 -13.47 -0.66 -22.28
C LEU A 23 -13.29 -1.69 -21.16
N GLN A 24 -13.69 -2.93 -21.39
CA GLN A 24 -13.54 -4.02 -20.42
C GLN A 24 -12.07 -4.27 -20.07
N VAL A 25 -11.21 -4.39 -21.07
CA VAL A 25 -9.77 -4.58 -20.88
C VAL A 25 -9.18 -3.35 -20.15
N CYS A 26 -9.54 -2.15 -20.57
CA CYS A 26 -9.10 -0.89 -19.94
C CYS A 26 -9.45 -0.86 -18.45
N VAL A 27 -10.68 -1.17 -18.06
CA VAL A 27 -11.11 -1.18 -16.66
C VAL A 27 -10.35 -2.22 -15.83
N VAL A 28 -10.16 -3.44 -16.38
CA VAL A 28 -9.42 -4.50 -15.70
C VAL A 28 -7.95 -4.10 -15.48
N PHE A 29 -7.30 -3.51 -16.49
CA PHE A 29 -5.91 -3.09 -16.36
C PHE A 29 -5.75 -1.78 -15.54
N ALA A 30 -6.78 -0.95 -15.45
CA ALA A 30 -6.82 0.15 -14.49
C ALA A 30 -6.84 -0.39 -13.05
N LEU A 31 -7.72 -1.37 -12.76
CA LEU A 31 -7.76 -2.04 -11.46
C LEU A 31 -6.44 -2.76 -11.14
N PHE A 32 -5.86 -3.47 -12.12
CA PHE A 32 -4.54 -4.09 -12.00
C PHE A 32 -3.47 -3.07 -11.60
N GLY A 33 -3.41 -1.94 -12.30
CA GLY A 33 -2.45 -0.87 -12.01
C GLY A 33 -2.59 -0.29 -10.61
N VAL A 34 -3.84 -0.05 -10.17
CA VAL A 34 -4.12 0.47 -8.82
C VAL A 34 -3.71 -0.53 -7.75
N LEU A 35 -4.12 -1.79 -7.84
CA LEU A 35 -3.82 -2.80 -6.82
C LEU A 35 -2.33 -3.10 -6.72
N GLN A 36 -1.64 -3.23 -7.86
CA GLN A 36 -0.18 -3.42 -7.87
C GLN A 36 0.57 -2.16 -7.38
N GLY A 37 0.05 -0.98 -7.65
CA GLY A 37 0.60 0.27 -7.15
C GLY A 37 0.50 0.40 -5.63
N ILE A 38 -0.58 -0.12 -5.03
CA ILE A 38 -0.73 -0.21 -3.56
C ILE A 38 0.31 -1.18 -2.98
N GLU A 39 0.40 -2.41 -3.50
CA GLU A 39 1.34 -3.44 -3.04
C GLU A 39 2.79 -2.90 -3.04
N ILE A 40 3.25 -2.37 -4.17
CA ILE A 40 4.61 -1.83 -4.30
C ILE A 40 4.80 -0.55 -3.46
N GLY A 41 3.75 0.27 -3.32
CA GLY A 41 3.79 1.47 -2.50
C GLY A 41 4.03 1.15 -1.03
N MET A 42 3.33 0.14 -0.51
CA MET A 42 3.49 -0.36 0.86
C MET A 42 4.90 -0.94 1.08
N ASP A 43 5.37 -1.81 0.18
CA ASP A 43 6.71 -2.40 0.26
C ASP A 43 7.82 -1.32 0.26
N ARG A 44 7.65 -0.26 -0.54
CA ARG A 44 8.61 0.86 -0.57
C ARG A 44 8.59 1.69 0.71
N ALA A 45 7.40 1.94 1.27
CA ALA A 45 7.28 2.67 2.52
C ALA A 45 8.03 1.93 3.65
N ILE A 46 7.86 0.61 3.73
CA ILE A 46 8.58 -0.26 4.66
C ILE A 46 10.08 -0.28 4.37
N ALA A 47 10.48 -0.40 3.09
CA ALA A 47 11.89 -0.45 2.69
C ALA A 47 12.67 0.85 2.96
N GLN A 48 11.99 1.99 3.14
CA GLN A 48 12.62 3.26 3.47
C GLN A 48 13.01 3.40 4.95
N THR A 49 12.54 2.49 5.80
CA THR A 49 12.89 2.46 7.22
C THR A 49 14.35 2.03 7.39
N PRO A 50 15.14 2.75 8.19
CA PRO A 50 16.52 2.38 8.46
C PRO A 50 16.63 0.97 9.05
N ALA A 51 17.61 0.20 8.59
CA ALA A 51 17.79 -1.20 9.01
C ALA A 51 18.38 -1.32 10.43
N ASP A 52 18.89 -0.23 11.00
CA ASP A 52 19.45 -0.14 12.35
C ASP A 52 18.41 0.20 13.42
N VAL A 53 17.16 0.39 13.05
CA VAL A 53 16.06 0.70 13.99
C VAL A 53 15.35 -0.60 14.36
N LEU A 54 15.38 -0.94 15.65
CA LEU A 54 14.71 -2.08 16.24
C LEU A 54 13.49 -1.63 17.03
N TYR A 55 12.42 -2.37 16.92
CA TYR A 55 11.20 -2.28 17.71
C TYR A 55 11.27 -3.29 18.84
N VAL A 56 11.08 -2.87 20.07
CA VAL A 56 11.08 -3.72 21.26
C VAL A 56 9.71 -3.62 21.90
N GLY A 57 8.93 -4.66 21.74
CA GLY A 57 7.61 -4.83 22.31
C GLY A 57 7.58 -5.88 23.44
N PRO A 58 6.44 -6.04 24.13
CA PRO A 58 6.24 -7.16 25.03
C PRO A 58 6.18 -8.48 24.24
N ALA A 59 6.80 -9.54 24.75
CA ALA A 59 6.83 -10.85 24.09
C ALA A 59 5.43 -11.46 23.88
N VAL A 60 4.45 -11.09 24.70
CA VAL A 60 3.07 -11.54 24.60
C VAL A 60 2.16 -10.33 24.52
N TYR A 61 1.37 -10.24 23.46
CA TYR A 61 0.39 -9.17 23.31
C TYR A 61 -0.64 -9.22 24.47
N GLY A 62 -0.81 -8.07 25.14
CA GLY A 62 -1.65 -7.99 26.34
C GLY A 62 -1.01 -8.54 27.63
N GLY A 63 0.25 -8.96 27.57
CA GLY A 63 1.04 -9.39 28.72
C GLY A 63 1.50 -8.24 29.62
N ALA A 64 2.59 -8.47 30.36
CA ALA A 64 3.18 -7.47 31.25
C ALA A 64 3.62 -6.24 30.45
N ARG A 65 3.30 -5.07 30.95
CA ARG A 65 3.65 -3.79 30.29
C ARG A 65 5.12 -3.50 30.47
N LEU A 66 5.75 -3.03 29.42
CA LEU A 66 7.13 -2.51 29.49
C LEU A 66 7.16 -1.26 30.38
N THR A 67 8.25 -1.10 31.11
CA THR A 67 8.42 0.02 32.04
C THR A 67 9.61 0.89 31.69
N ILE A 68 9.56 2.17 32.02
CA ILE A 68 10.68 3.09 31.83
C ILE A 68 11.93 2.66 32.61
N GLY A 69 11.77 1.86 33.67
CA GLY A 69 12.87 1.29 34.45
C GLY A 69 13.82 0.39 33.64
N GLU A 70 13.30 -0.20 32.53
CA GLU A 70 14.07 -1.06 31.63
C GLU A 70 15.03 -0.28 30.72
N LEU A 71 14.84 1.05 30.60
CA LEU A 71 15.63 1.92 29.73
C LEU A 71 17.14 1.85 30.00
N SER A 72 17.55 1.82 31.26
CA SER A 72 18.97 1.76 31.64
C SER A 72 19.59 0.44 31.22
N ARG A 73 18.85 -0.66 31.38
CA ARG A 73 19.29 -1.99 30.96
C ARG A 73 19.41 -2.11 29.44
N LEU A 74 18.44 -1.58 28.69
CA LEU A 74 18.51 -1.52 27.23
C LEU A 74 19.74 -0.75 26.75
N ARG A 75 20.02 0.40 27.39
CA ARG A 75 21.20 1.22 27.03
C ARG A 75 22.53 0.58 27.34
N SER A 76 22.58 -0.36 28.28
CA SER A 76 23.81 -1.08 28.64
C SER A 76 24.14 -2.26 27.72
N ILE A 77 23.24 -2.65 26.83
CA ILE A 77 23.47 -3.79 25.91
C ILE A 77 24.49 -3.38 24.85
N PRO A 78 25.55 -4.18 24.63
CA PRO A 78 26.54 -3.88 23.59
C PRO A 78 25.89 -3.79 22.21
N GLY A 79 26.29 -2.77 21.43
CA GLY A 79 25.75 -2.53 20.11
C GLY A 79 24.51 -1.61 20.10
N VAL A 80 23.95 -1.23 21.24
CA VAL A 80 22.90 -0.20 21.37
C VAL A 80 23.51 1.19 21.33
N ARG A 81 23.13 2.01 20.36
CA ARG A 81 23.57 3.41 20.21
C ARG A 81 22.65 4.38 20.94
N ALA A 82 21.35 4.19 20.82
CA ALA A 82 20.35 5.06 21.43
C ALA A 82 19.03 4.31 21.62
N VAL A 83 18.25 4.77 22.63
CA VAL A 83 16.93 4.22 22.93
C VAL A 83 15.92 5.35 23.08
N SER A 84 14.84 5.27 22.36
CA SER A 84 13.63 6.08 22.54
C SER A 84 12.48 5.18 22.96
N PHE A 85 11.45 5.77 23.53
CA PHE A 85 10.24 5.03 23.89
C PHE A 85 9.01 5.90 23.66
N ASN A 86 7.88 5.28 23.55
CA ASN A 86 6.61 5.97 23.38
C ASN A 86 5.52 5.43 24.31
N TYR A 87 4.47 6.23 24.42
CA TYR A 87 3.18 5.82 24.94
C TYR A 87 2.08 6.40 24.05
N GLY A 88 1.25 5.54 23.50
CA GLY A 88 0.14 5.92 22.63
C GLY A 88 -1.16 6.05 23.42
N MET A 89 -1.91 7.09 23.17
CA MET A 89 -3.21 7.35 23.78
C MET A 89 -4.22 7.75 22.70
N LEU A 90 -5.28 6.95 22.54
CA LEU A 90 -6.39 7.34 21.69
C LEU A 90 -7.23 8.39 22.42
N ALA A 91 -7.46 9.49 21.76
CA ALA A 91 -8.28 10.59 22.24
C ALA A 91 -9.26 11.05 21.14
N PHE A 92 -10.21 11.87 21.48
CA PHE A 92 -11.22 12.39 20.58
C PHE A 92 -11.36 13.90 20.75
N TYR A 93 -11.46 14.61 19.64
CA TYR A 93 -11.76 16.03 19.63
C TYR A 93 -13.27 16.24 19.48
N GLN A 94 -13.92 16.83 20.50
CA GLN A 94 -15.36 17.13 20.56
C GLN A 94 -16.29 15.91 20.42
N LYS A 95 -16.08 15.03 19.42
CA LYS A 95 -16.96 13.89 19.11
C LYS A 95 -16.15 12.60 18.97
N PRO A 96 -16.72 11.42 19.31
CA PRO A 96 -16.06 10.13 19.11
C PRO A 96 -15.67 9.82 17.64
N THR A 97 -16.32 10.47 16.69
CA THR A 97 -16.03 10.36 15.25
C THR A 97 -14.81 11.20 14.81
N GLN A 98 -14.18 11.91 15.73
CA GLN A 98 -13.01 12.75 15.48
C GLN A 98 -11.81 12.24 16.29
N PRO A 99 -11.26 11.07 15.93
CA PRO A 99 -10.13 10.48 16.65
C PRO A 99 -8.86 11.29 16.44
N VAL A 100 -8.07 11.38 17.50
CA VAL A 100 -6.73 11.94 17.55
C VAL A 100 -5.86 10.98 18.35
N TYR A 101 -4.78 10.49 17.73
CA TYR A 101 -3.84 9.61 18.41
C TYR A 101 -2.69 10.44 18.97
N VAL A 102 -2.66 10.55 20.30
CA VAL A 102 -1.62 11.28 21.01
C VAL A 102 -0.45 10.35 21.30
N LEU A 103 0.70 10.64 20.70
CA LEU A 103 1.91 9.86 20.86
C LEU A 103 2.91 10.63 21.74
N GLY A 104 2.99 10.24 22.99
CA GLY A 104 4.02 10.71 23.92
C GLY A 104 5.34 10.02 23.64
N ILE A 105 6.36 10.76 23.21
CA ILE A 105 7.68 10.20 22.83
C ILE A 105 8.77 10.85 23.62
N GLN A 106 9.78 10.06 24.02
CA GLN A 106 10.96 10.58 24.71
C GLN A 106 12.22 9.73 24.44
N PRO A 107 13.35 10.32 24.09
CA PRO A 107 13.47 11.70 23.60
C PRO A 107 12.94 11.81 22.16
N ILE A 108 12.17 12.84 21.89
CA ILE A 108 11.54 13.05 20.57
C ILE A 108 12.57 13.31 19.46
N ASP A 109 13.75 13.80 19.82
CA ASP A 109 14.84 14.05 18.85
C ASP A 109 15.24 12.80 18.09
N LEU A 110 15.16 11.63 18.74
CA LEU A 110 15.51 10.37 18.10
C LEU A 110 14.53 9.99 16.98
N MET A 111 13.29 10.51 16.99
CA MET A 111 12.37 10.32 15.86
C MET A 111 12.96 10.80 14.52
N ARG A 112 13.70 11.92 14.54
CA ARG A 112 14.39 12.43 13.35
C ARG A 112 15.50 11.50 12.86
N THR A 113 16.17 10.81 13.79
CA THR A 113 17.21 9.82 13.44
C THR A 113 16.59 8.50 12.99
N MET A 114 15.50 8.09 13.62
CA MET A 114 14.80 6.85 13.30
C MET A 114 14.02 6.92 11.99
N LEU A 115 13.43 8.07 11.71
CA LEU A 115 12.60 8.30 10.52
C LEU A 115 13.03 9.58 9.79
N PRO A 116 14.27 9.65 9.27
CA PRO A 116 14.85 10.89 8.75
C PRO A 116 14.12 11.47 7.53
N LYS A 117 13.46 10.62 6.76
CA LYS A 117 12.65 11.01 5.60
C LYS A 117 11.17 11.15 5.91
N ALA A 118 10.71 10.52 6.99
CA ALA A 118 9.30 10.46 7.34
C ALA A 118 8.91 11.44 8.44
N PHE A 119 9.82 11.80 9.35
CA PHE A 119 9.54 12.75 10.43
C PHE A 119 10.37 14.03 10.28
N ILE A 120 9.72 15.08 9.79
CA ILE A 120 10.34 16.38 9.55
C ILE A 120 9.73 17.40 10.52
N VAL A 121 10.57 18.05 11.31
CA VAL A 121 10.18 19.08 12.28
C VAL A 121 11.20 20.21 12.27
N LYS A 122 10.73 21.45 12.36
CA LYS A 122 11.60 22.62 12.43
C LYS A 122 12.29 22.66 13.81
N PRO A 123 13.59 23.00 13.89
CA PRO A 123 14.31 23.05 15.17
C PRO A 123 13.62 23.92 16.22
N LYS A 124 13.05 25.07 15.83
CA LYS A 124 12.31 25.96 16.71
C LYS A 124 11.07 25.31 17.34
N ASP A 125 10.34 24.49 16.56
CA ASP A 125 9.11 23.83 17.02
C ASP A 125 9.45 22.69 18.00
N LEU A 126 10.56 22.01 17.77
CA LEU A 126 11.10 21.00 18.66
C LEU A 126 11.58 21.61 20.00
N GLU A 127 12.22 22.78 19.93
CA GLU A 127 12.61 23.51 21.13
C GLU A 127 11.39 24.02 21.92
N ALA A 128 10.37 24.51 21.23
CA ALA A 128 9.10 24.91 21.84
C ALA A 128 8.42 23.74 22.55
N LEU A 129 8.42 22.54 21.94
CA LEU A 129 7.90 21.32 22.57
C LEU A 129 8.67 20.96 23.84
N ARG A 130 9.99 21.05 23.83
CA ARG A 130 10.80 20.77 25.05
C ARG A 130 10.54 21.74 26.19
N LYS A 131 10.30 23.03 25.88
CA LYS A 131 10.04 24.08 26.87
C LYS A 131 8.61 24.07 27.41
N THR A 132 7.65 23.50 26.66
CA THR A 132 6.24 23.50 27.02
C THR A 132 5.80 22.09 27.43
N ARG A 133 5.56 21.89 28.72
CA ARG A 133 5.19 20.59 29.29
C ARG A 133 3.94 20.00 28.64
N THR A 134 2.90 20.80 28.41
CA THR A 134 1.64 20.47 27.77
C THR A 134 1.70 20.59 26.24
N GLY A 135 2.89 20.89 25.70
CA GLY A 135 3.09 21.14 24.29
C GLY A 135 2.83 19.90 23.42
N ILE A 136 2.25 20.15 22.26
CA ILE A 136 2.14 19.17 21.18
C ILE A 136 2.61 19.73 19.85
N LEU A 137 3.14 18.83 19.02
CA LEU A 137 3.32 19.07 17.59
C LEU A 137 2.16 18.41 16.84
N ILE A 138 1.55 19.14 15.95
CA ILE A 138 0.46 18.63 15.09
C ILE A 138 0.95 18.47 13.66
N THR A 139 0.29 17.60 12.90
CA THR A 139 0.50 17.54 11.46
C THR A 139 -0.32 18.61 10.74
N ALA A 140 0.11 19.00 9.54
CA ALA A 140 -0.60 20.01 8.75
C ALA A 140 -2.04 19.58 8.41
N ASP A 141 -2.27 18.27 8.23
CA ASP A 141 -3.59 17.72 7.93
C ASP A 141 -4.54 17.78 9.10
N ILE A 142 -4.09 17.45 10.30
CA ILE A 142 -4.87 17.63 11.52
C ILE A 142 -5.21 19.12 11.72
N GLY A 143 -4.23 20.00 11.51
CA GLY A 143 -4.45 21.44 11.58
C GLY A 143 -5.55 21.90 10.63
N ARG A 144 -5.49 21.49 9.36
CA ARG A 144 -6.53 21.80 8.37
C ARG A 144 -7.89 21.17 8.69
N LYS A 145 -7.87 19.90 9.12
CA LYS A 145 -9.10 19.14 9.41
C LYS A 145 -9.92 19.74 10.54
N TYR A 146 -9.27 20.21 11.59
CA TYR A 146 -9.92 20.73 12.80
C TYR A 146 -9.84 22.25 12.95
N GLY A 147 -9.18 22.94 12.01
CA GLY A 147 -8.97 24.40 12.09
C GLY A 147 -8.01 24.81 13.18
N TRP A 148 -7.03 23.95 13.53
CA TRP A 148 -6.09 24.21 14.62
C TRP A 148 -4.87 25.01 14.15
N HIS A 149 -4.42 25.94 14.98
CA HIS A 149 -3.28 26.79 14.73
C HIS A 149 -2.25 26.72 15.87
N ILE A 150 -1.02 27.08 15.58
CA ILE A 150 0.02 27.21 16.60
C ILE A 150 -0.41 28.30 17.60
N GLY A 151 -0.37 27.97 18.89
CA GLY A 151 -0.82 28.82 19.99
C GLY A 151 -2.19 28.43 20.57
N ASP A 152 -2.97 27.59 19.87
CA ASP A 152 -4.26 27.13 20.37
C ASP A 152 -4.11 26.15 21.54
N LYS A 153 -5.10 26.17 22.44
CA LYS A 153 -5.28 25.18 23.50
C LYS A 153 -6.38 24.20 23.14
N ILE A 154 -6.02 22.94 23.05
CA ILE A 154 -6.92 21.90 22.55
C ILE A 154 -7.30 20.93 23.65
N PRO A 155 -8.60 20.85 24.03
CA PRO A 155 -9.10 19.81 24.90
C PRO A 155 -9.37 18.53 24.10
N LEU A 156 -8.79 17.42 24.52
CA LEU A 156 -8.99 16.09 23.98
C LEU A 156 -9.57 15.17 25.04
N THR A 157 -10.59 14.40 24.73
CA THR A 157 -11.19 13.43 25.65
C THR A 157 -10.64 12.04 25.37
N SER A 158 -10.18 11.34 26.40
CA SER A 158 -9.63 9.98 26.29
C SER A 158 -10.18 9.05 27.35
N SER A 159 -10.17 7.75 27.05
CA SER A 159 -10.41 6.71 28.06
C SER A 159 -9.27 6.59 29.09
N THR A 160 -8.10 7.11 28.78
CA THR A 160 -7.00 7.26 29.75
C THR A 160 -7.32 8.41 30.69
N LEU A 161 -7.76 8.09 31.90
CA LEU A 161 -8.10 9.11 32.90
C LEU A 161 -6.85 9.76 33.50
N GLN A 162 -6.97 11.03 33.85
CA GLN A 162 -6.00 11.72 34.67
C GLN A 162 -6.14 11.34 36.17
N ALA A 163 -5.12 11.57 36.97
CA ALA A 163 -5.11 11.27 38.39
C ALA A 163 -6.20 12.02 39.20
N ASN A 164 -6.70 13.14 38.67
CA ASN A 164 -7.83 13.88 39.22
C ASN A 164 -9.21 13.33 38.75
N GLY A 165 -9.25 12.21 38.06
CA GLY A 165 -10.46 11.60 37.49
C GLY A 165 -10.96 12.22 36.19
N SER A 166 -10.32 13.26 35.66
CA SER A 166 -10.72 13.89 34.41
C SER A 166 -10.38 13.00 33.20
N ALA A 167 -11.30 12.90 32.26
CA ALA A 167 -11.08 12.30 30.94
C ALA A 167 -10.55 13.31 29.92
N THR A 168 -10.57 14.61 30.26
CA THR A 168 -10.18 15.70 29.35
C THR A 168 -8.73 16.07 29.57
N TRP A 169 -7.95 15.99 28.49
CA TRP A 169 -6.55 16.36 28.41
C TRP A 169 -6.41 17.66 27.64
N THR A 170 -5.73 18.65 28.20
CA THR A 170 -5.52 19.92 27.51
C THR A 170 -4.08 20.03 27.04
N PHE A 171 -3.92 20.32 25.75
CA PHE A 171 -2.62 20.47 25.10
C PHE A 171 -2.48 21.84 24.46
N ASP A 172 -1.25 22.37 24.45
CA ASP A 172 -0.89 23.61 23.77
C ASP A 172 -0.21 23.28 22.44
N ILE A 173 -0.72 23.79 21.33
CA ILE A 173 -0.10 23.57 20.02
C ILE A 173 1.12 24.50 19.91
N VAL A 174 2.32 23.92 19.95
CA VAL A 174 3.58 24.67 19.97
C VAL A 174 4.33 24.64 18.64
N GLY A 175 3.91 23.79 17.72
CA GLY A 175 4.56 23.69 16.42
C GLY A 175 3.93 22.65 15.52
N MET A 176 4.55 22.45 14.37
CA MET A 176 4.12 21.50 13.35
C MET A 176 5.22 20.48 13.05
N ALA A 177 4.81 19.23 12.87
CA ALA A 177 5.64 18.16 12.38
C ALA A 177 5.01 17.60 11.08
N THR A 178 5.85 17.19 10.14
CA THR A 178 5.43 16.45 8.95
C THR A 178 5.78 14.98 9.17
N LEU A 179 4.80 14.10 8.95
CA LEU A 179 5.00 12.66 9.02
C LEU A 179 4.81 12.08 7.60
N ASN A 180 5.92 11.76 6.92
CA ASN A 180 6.00 11.46 5.48
C ASN A 180 5.73 12.67 4.58
N ASP A 181 6.04 12.58 3.29
CA ASP A 181 5.74 13.63 2.30
C ASP A 181 4.22 13.88 2.13
N ARG A 182 3.38 13.11 2.81
CA ARG A 182 1.91 13.17 2.75
C ARG A 182 1.37 12.92 4.15
N ASP A 183 0.96 13.99 4.80
CA ASP A 183 0.47 14.03 6.18
C ASP A 183 -0.98 13.56 6.31
N GLU A 184 -1.22 12.27 6.30
CA GLU A 184 -2.59 11.74 6.48
C GLU A 184 -2.80 11.08 7.85
N GLY A 185 -1.97 11.42 8.83
CA GLY A 185 -2.07 10.87 10.17
C GLY A 185 -3.08 11.59 11.06
N ILE A 186 -3.72 10.83 11.93
CA ILE A 186 -4.45 11.35 13.09
C ILE A 186 -3.51 11.62 14.27
N TYR A 187 -2.20 11.63 14.03
CA TYR A 187 -1.16 11.67 15.06
C TYR A 187 -0.83 13.09 15.50
N VAL A 188 -0.69 13.26 16.81
CA VAL A 188 -0.05 14.41 17.43
C VAL A 188 1.06 13.93 18.36
N PHE A 189 2.15 14.69 18.44
CA PHE A 189 3.33 14.29 19.20
C PHE A 189 3.42 15.13 20.48
N ALA A 190 3.42 14.48 21.63
CA ALA A 190 3.42 15.10 22.95
C ALA A 190 4.65 14.71 23.78
N ASN A 191 4.89 15.44 24.86
CA ASN A 191 5.85 15.03 25.86
C ASN A 191 5.33 13.83 26.66
N TYR A 192 6.06 12.70 26.64
CA TYR A 192 5.71 11.52 27.41
C TYR A 192 5.56 11.83 28.92
N SER A 193 6.48 12.61 29.48
CA SER A 193 6.47 12.95 30.91
C SER A 193 5.17 13.62 31.37
N TYR A 194 4.58 14.51 30.55
CA TYR A 194 3.29 15.10 30.87
C TYR A 194 2.18 14.06 30.99
N ILE A 195 2.11 13.14 30.00
CA ILE A 195 1.10 12.09 29.99
C ILE A 195 1.31 11.13 31.18
N ASP A 196 2.56 10.72 31.41
CA ASP A 196 2.89 9.75 32.46
C ASP A 196 2.62 10.28 33.87
N GLU A 197 2.99 11.51 34.15
CA GLU A 197 2.77 12.12 35.47
C GLU A 197 1.29 12.40 35.74
N ALA A 198 0.53 12.76 34.70
CA ALA A 198 -0.88 13.13 34.86
C ALA A 198 -1.85 11.94 34.84
N ARG A 199 -1.50 10.81 34.21
CA ARG A 199 -2.41 9.65 34.12
C ARG A 199 -2.64 8.98 35.49
N ALA A 200 -3.86 8.46 35.68
CA ALA A 200 -4.28 7.82 36.93
C ALA A 200 -3.62 6.45 37.14
N LEU A 201 -3.48 5.66 36.09
CA LEU A 201 -3.03 4.27 36.15
C LEU A 201 -1.82 4.03 35.27
N ASN A 202 -1.10 2.96 35.58
CA ASN A 202 0.04 2.48 34.78
C ASN A 202 1.18 3.50 34.61
N LYS A 203 1.43 4.32 35.63
CA LYS A 203 2.57 5.25 35.64
C LYS A 203 3.87 4.52 35.44
N GLY A 204 4.82 5.15 34.75
CA GLY A 204 6.11 4.55 34.43
C GLY A 204 6.07 3.46 33.37
N THR A 205 4.92 3.17 32.75
CA THR A 205 4.85 2.19 31.66
C THR A 205 4.99 2.87 30.31
N VAL A 206 5.54 2.13 29.35
CA VAL A 206 5.70 2.54 27.95
C VAL A 206 4.95 1.55 27.03
N GLY A 207 4.62 1.97 25.83
CA GLY A 207 4.04 1.09 24.81
C GLY A 207 5.12 0.16 24.28
N HIS A 208 6.21 0.76 23.78
CA HIS A 208 7.37 0.05 23.25
C HIS A 208 8.61 0.94 23.30
N PHE A 209 9.77 0.30 23.14
CA PHE A 209 11.02 1.00 22.93
C PHE A 209 11.41 0.92 21.46
N TYR A 210 12.06 1.97 20.98
CA TYR A 210 12.79 2.00 19.74
C TYR A 210 14.28 2.01 20.06
N VAL A 211 15.00 1.03 19.58
CA VAL A 211 16.43 0.90 19.78
C VAL A 211 17.16 1.15 18.47
N ILE A 212 18.15 2.02 18.50
CA ILE A 212 19.01 2.26 17.34
C ILE A 212 20.31 1.48 17.55
N ALA A 213 20.59 0.51 16.68
CA ALA A 213 21.83 -0.24 16.70
C ALA A 213 23.00 0.63 16.20
N SER A 214 24.19 0.37 16.70
CA SER A 214 25.41 1.09 16.29
C SER A 214 25.82 0.77 14.87
N ASP A 215 25.57 -0.48 14.43
CA ASP A 215 25.83 -0.98 13.08
C ASP A 215 24.59 -1.71 12.56
N PRO A 216 24.04 -1.31 11.39
CA PRO A 216 22.91 -2.00 10.78
C PRO A 216 23.13 -3.50 10.54
N LYS A 217 24.39 -3.92 10.30
CA LYS A 217 24.74 -5.33 10.10
C LYS A 217 24.65 -6.17 11.37
N GLN A 218 24.73 -5.53 12.54
CA GLN A 218 24.63 -6.17 13.84
C GLN A 218 23.22 -6.07 14.45
N ALA A 219 22.27 -5.48 13.76
CA ALA A 219 20.91 -5.27 14.27
C ALA A 219 20.26 -6.57 14.77
N ALA A 220 20.36 -7.67 14.02
CA ALA A 220 19.86 -8.98 14.43
C ALA A 220 20.54 -9.51 15.72
N ALA A 221 21.86 -9.37 15.83
CA ALA A 221 22.58 -9.79 17.03
C ALA A 221 22.22 -8.94 18.26
N VAL A 222 21.95 -7.64 18.06
CA VAL A 222 21.46 -6.73 19.11
C VAL A 222 20.04 -7.12 19.52
N SER A 223 19.16 -7.45 18.59
CA SER A 223 17.80 -7.96 18.84
C SER A 223 17.84 -9.20 19.74
N ASP A 224 18.62 -10.21 19.36
CA ASP A 224 18.81 -11.43 20.15
C ASP A 224 19.41 -11.16 21.54
N ALA A 225 20.31 -10.19 21.64
CA ALA A 225 20.92 -9.81 22.92
C ALA A 225 19.91 -9.13 23.86
N ILE A 226 19.01 -8.30 23.30
CA ILE A 226 17.90 -7.68 24.05
C ILE A 226 17.00 -8.77 24.59
N ASP A 227 16.47 -9.65 23.74
CA ASP A 227 15.49 -10.65 24.14
C ASP A 227 16.08 -11.65 25.16
N ARG A 228 17.34 -12.06 24.98
CA ARG A 228 18.05 -12.86 26.02
C ARG A 228 18.20 -12.11 27.33
N ALA A 229 18.48 -10.81 27.29
CA ALA A 229 18.58 -10.02 28.51
C ALA A 229 17.27 -9.95 29.27
N PHE A 230 16.14 -9.91 28.58
CA PHE A 230 14.81 -9.77 29.18
C PHE A 230 14.03 -11.09 29.30
N ALA A 231 14.52 -12.22 28.83
CA ALA A 231 13.84 -13.51 28.81
C ALA A 231 13.26 -13.94 30.18
N ASN A 232 14.00 -13.65 31.26
CA ASN A 232 13.61 -13.98 32.62
C ASN A 232 13.20 -12.74 33.46
N SER A 233 12.79 -11.64 32.78
CA SER A 233 12.31 -10.44 33.45
C SER A 233 10.82 -10.51 33.73
N ALA A 234 10.30 -9.57 34.53
CA ALA A 234 8.87 -9.41 34.73
C ALA A 234 8.11 -9.03 33.44
N SER A 235 8.83 -8.46 32.47
CA SER A 235 8.32 -8.04 31.16
C SER A 235 9.22 -8.58 30.05
N PRO A 236 9.11 -9.86 29.68
CA PRO A 236 9.86 -10.43 28.57
C PRO A 236 9.58 -9.66 27.29
N THR A 237 10.64 -9.42 26.50
CA THR A 237 10.58 -8.64 25.26
C THR A 237 10.59 -9.54 24.03
N HIS A 238 9.97 -9.05 22.98
CA HIS A 238 10.17 -9.49 21.62
C HIS A 238 10.73 -8.32 20.82
N THR A 239 11.89 -8.53 20.23
CA THR A 239 12.63 -7.50 19.52
C THR A 239 12.77 -7.88 18.05
N GLU A 240 12.31 -7.02 17.19
CA GLU A 240 12.36 -7.20 15.74
C GLU A 240 12.81 -5.92 15.04
N SER A 241 13.19 -5.99 13.77
CA SER A 241 13.45 -4.78 13.02
C SER A 241 12.13 -3.99 12.85
N PHE A 242 12.22 -2.67 12.83
CA PHE A 242 11.03 -1.85 12.58
C PHE A 242 10.37 -2.18 11.24
N ARG A 243 11.13 -2.74 10.31
CA ARG A 243 10.63 -3.24 9.03
C ARG A 243 9.77 -4.50 9.21
N GLU A 244 10.24 -5.48 9.98
CA GLU A 244 9.49 -6.70 10.31
C GLU A 244 8.22 -6.37 11.06
N PHE A 245 8.31 -5.53 12.09
CA PHE A 245 7.15 -5.02 12.82
C PHE A 245 6.10 -4.40 11.89
N ALA A 246 6.52 -3.50 10.97
CA ALA A 246 5.61 -2.87 10.03
C ALA A 246 4.99 -3.89 9.04
N GLN A 247 5.70 -4.95 8.69
CA GLN A 247 5.16 -6.04 7.87
C GLN A 247 4.15 -6.89 8.64
N GLU A 248 4.45 -7.23 9.89
CA GLU A 248 3.53 -8.00 10.75
C GLU A 248 2.26 -7.22 11.08
N ASP A 249 2.38 -5.93 11.38
CA ASP A 249 1.24 -5.05 11.63
C ASP A 249 0.30 -4.99 10.43
N LEU A 250 0.85 -4.90 9.21
CA LEU A 250 0.06 -4.99 7.98
C LEU A 250 -0.57 -6.38 7.79
N GLN A 251 0.14 -7.46 8.11
CA GLN A 251 -0.40 -8.81 8.03
C GLN A 251 -1.49 -9.06 9.08
N SER A 252 -1.44 -8.39 10.22
CA SER A 252 -2.48 -8.48 11.26
C SER A 252 -3.84 -7.97 10.79
N LEU A 253 -3.86 -7.06 9.80
CA LEU A 253 -5.07 -6.59 9.10
C LEU A 253 -5.65 -7.64 8.12
N GLY A 254 -5.05 -8.82 8.03
CA GLY A 254 -5.29 -9.87 7.06
C GLY A 254 -4.16 -9.92 6.03
N ASP A 255 -4.03 -11.05 5.34
CA ASP A 255 -3.06 -11.16 4.26
C ASP A 255 -3.52 -10.35 3.04
N LEU A 256 -3.28 -9.02 3.10
CA LEU A 256 -3.65 -8.09 2.04
C LEU A 256 -3.04 -8.48 0.69
N ASN A 257 -1.82 -9.03 0.70
CA ASN A 257 -1.17 -9.52 -0.52
C ASN A 257 -1.92 -10.71 -1.11
N PHE A 258 -2.39 -11.64 -0.25
CA PHE A 258 -3.22 -12.75 -0.70
C PHE A 258 -4.56 -12.25 -1.26
N VAL A 259 -5.21 -11.32 -0.58
CA VAL A 259 -6.49 -10.73 -1.04
C VAL A 259 -6.30 -10.01 -2.39
N ILE A 260 -5.28 -9.16 -2.52
CA ILE A 260 -4.97 -8.45 -3.77
C ILE A 260 -4.72 -9.43 -4.90
N ARG A 261 -3.86 -10.44 -4.68
CA ARG A 261 -3.53 -11.46 -5.70
C ARG A 261 -4.74 -12.31 -6.08
N SER A 262 -5.60 -12.64 -5.11
CA SER A 262 -6.83 -13.39 -5.36
C SER A 262 -7.82 -12.60 -6.21
N ILE A 263 -8.03 -11.31 -5.89
CA ILE A 263 -8.87 -10.41 -6.67
C ILE A 263 -8.32 -10.27 -8.08
N LEU A 264 -7.02 -9.99 -8.24
CA LEU A 264 -6.39 -9.85 -9.55
C LEU A 264 -6.51 -11.13 -10.38
N SER A 265 -6.26 -12.29 -9.77
CA SER A 265 -6.38 -13.59 -10.45
C SER A 265 -7.81 -13.83 -10.91
N ALA A 266 -8.80 -13.61 -10.05
CA ALA A 266 -10.21 -13.78 -10.41
C ALA A 266 -10.64 -12.85 -11.54
N VAL A 267 -10.25 -11.59 -11.50
CA VAL A 267 -10.58 -10.59 -12.52
C VAL A 267 -9.89 -10.90 -13.84
N LEU A 268 -8.62 -11.34 -13.83
CA LEU A 268 -7.91 -11.75 -15.05
C LEU A 268 -8.52 -13.00 -15.67
N VAL A 269 -8.93 -13.98 -14.85
CA VAL A 269 -9.65 -15.18 -15.34
C VAL A 269 -10.99 -14.79 -15.95
N ALA A 270 -11.77 -13.93 -15.29
CA ALA A 270 -13.03 -13.44 -15.83
C ALA A 270 -12.83 -12.68 -17.15
N LEU A 271 -11.79 -11.84 -17.24
CA LEU A 271 -11.41 -11.16 -18.49
C LEU A 271 -11.09 -12.14 -19.60
N LEU A 272 -10.32 -13.20 -19.28
CA LEU A 272 -9.92 -14.22 -20.24
C LEU A 272 -11.14 -14.93 -20.82
N PHE A 273 -12.08 -15.37 -19.99
CA PHE A 273 -13.31 -16.01 -20.46
C PHE A 273 -14.19 -15.06 -21.30
N SER A 274 -14.36 -13.84 -20.84
CA SER A 274 -15.16 -12.84 -21.55
C SER A 274 -14.55 -12.49 -22.90
N THR A 275 -13.23 -12.27 -22.96
CA THR A 275 -12.52 -12.00 -24.24
C THR A 275 -12.59 -13.20 -25.17
N ALA A 276 -12.42 -14.42 -24.65
CA ALA A 276 -12.52 -15.63 -25.43
C ALA A 276 -13.92 -15.85 -26.05
N THR A 277 -15.00 -15.61 -25.27
CA THR A 277 -16.37 -15.71 -25.78
C THR A 277 -16.66 -14.66 -26.85
N MET A 278 -16.21 -13.43 -26.67
CA MET A 278 -16.34 -12.38 -27.68
C MET A 278 -15.55 -12.68 -28.96
N MET A 279 -14.33 -13.24 -28.81
CA MET A 279 -13.53 -13.68 -29.96
C MET A 279 -14.18 -14.86 -30.68
N MET A 280 -14.78 -15.80 -29.96
CA MET A 280 -15.52 -16.91 -30.57
C MET A 280 -16.71 -16.41 -31.39
N GLN A 281 -17.44 -15.43 -30.88
CA GLN A 281 -18.52 -14.78 -31.62
C GLN A 281 -18.01 -14.05 -32.87
N THR A 282 -16.87 -13.33 -32.73
CA THR A 282 -16.22 -12.66 -33.88
C THR A 282 -15.86 -13.62 -34.98
N VAL A 283 -15.27 -14.77 -34.66
CA VAL A 283 -14.90 -15.82 -35.63
C VAL A 283 -16.13 -16.40 -36.32
N ARG A 284 -17.19 -16.69 -35.53
CA ARG A 284 -18.46 -17.21 -36.11
C ARG A 284 -19.05 -16.26 -37.15
N GLU A 285 -19.14 -14.98 -36.82
CA GLU A 285 -19.74 -13.97 -37.69
C GLU A 285 -18.93 -13.73 -38.99
N ARG A 286 -17.61 -13.95 -38.92
CA ARG A 286 -16.67 -13.78 -40.06
C ARG A 286 -16.29 -15.09 -40.76
N THR A 287 -16.98 -16.18 -40.43
CA THR A 287 -16.73 -17.48 -41.03
C THR A 287 -16.73 -17.43 -42.59
N PRO A 288 -17.70 -16.75 -43.29
CA PRO A 288 -17.68 -16.63 -44.73
C PRO A 288 -16.43 -15.90 -45.27
N GLU A 289 -16.06 -14.78 -44.65
CA GLU A 289 -14.85 -14.00 -45.03
C GLU A 289 -13.57 -14.86 -44.86
N LEU A 290 -13.47 -15.60 -43.76
CA LEU A 290 -12.34 -16.50 -43.50
C LEU A 290 -12.29 -17.68 -44.48
N ALA A 291 -13.44 -18.19 -44.92
CA ALA A 291 -13.52 -19.21 -45.96
C ALA A 291 -13.01 -18.69 -47.29
N VAL A 292 -13.39 -17.46 -47.70
CA VAL A 292 -12.84 -16.80 -48.90
C VAL A 292 -11.32 -16.65 -48.84
N LEU A 293 -10.77 -16.23 -47.70
CA LEU A 293 -9.32 -16.14 -47.53
C LEU A 293 -8.63 -17.50 -47.74
N LYS A 294 -9.25 -18.58 -47.22
CA LYS A 294 -8.74 -19.96 -47.47
C LYS A 294 -8.82 -20.40 -48.92
N MET A 295 -9.88 -20.02 -49.62
CA MET A 295 -9.98 -20.29 -51.09
C MET A 295 -8.91 -19.55 -51.88
N LEU A 296 -8.47 -18.36 -51.40
CA LEU A 296 -7.37 -17.60 -51.97
C LEU A 296 -5.98 -18.18 -51.64
N GLY A 297 -5.91 -19.31 -50.94
CA GLY A 297 -4.67 -20.02 -50.65
C GLY A 297 -4.01 -19.65 -49.30
N PHE A 298 -4.69 -18.94 -48.40
CA PHE A 298 -4.15 -18.65 -47.05
C PHE A 298 -4.10 -19.95 -46.24
N VAL A 299 -2.91 -20.24 -45.69
CA VAL A 299 -2.72 -21.40 -44.81
C VAL A 299 -3.35 -21.18 -43.44
N ASN A 300 -3.71 -22.27 -42.77
CA ASN A 300 -4.36 -22.26 -41.45
C ASN A 300 -3.64 -21.38 -40.43
N TRP A 301 -2.31 -21.41 -40.41
CA TRP A 301 -1.49 -20.60 -39.51
C TRP A 301 -1.62 -19.10 -39.76
N THR A 302 -1.76 -18.69 -41.04
CA THR A 302 -1.93 -17.27 -41.38
C THR A 302 -3.28 -16.73 -40.89
N VAL A 303 -4.34 -17.53 -40.98
CA VAL A 303 -5.67 -17.20 -40.45
C VAL A 303 -5.60 -17.06 -38.93
N PHE A 304 -4.94 -17.99 -38.24
CA PHE A 304 -4.73 -17.93 -36.81
C PHE A 304 -3.97 -16.64 -36.40
N LEU A 305 -2.86 -16.34 -37.08
CA LEU A 305 -2.05 -15.15 -36.80
C LEU A 305 -2.83 -13.86 -37.09
N LEU A 306 -3.73 -13.84 -38.06
CA LEU A 306 -4.56 -12.67 -38.33
C LEU A 306 -5.50 -12.36 -37.14
N ILE A 307 -6.17 -13.39 -36.63
CA ILE A 307 -7.08 -13.24 -35.48
C ILE A 307 -6.29 -12.90 -34.21
N ALA A 308 -5.12 -13.49 -34.02
CA ALA A 308 -4.24 -13.13 -32.89
C ALA A 308 -3.76 -11.68 -32.95
N ALA A 309 -3.41 -11.20 -34.15
CA ALA A 309 -3.01 -9.80 -34.36
C ALA A 309 -4.16 -8.83 -34.09
N GLU A 310 -5.40 -9.17 -34.49
CA GLU A 310 -6.59 -8.36 -34.14
C GLU A 310 -6.78 -8.26 -32.60
N SER A 311 -6.70 -9.39 -31.91
CA SER A 311 -6.81 -9.41 -30.46
C SER A 311 -5.72 -8.56 -29.78
N LEU A 312 -4.46 -8.71 -30.19
CA LEU A 312 -3.34 -7.94 -29.68
C LEU A 312 -3.51 -6.42 -29.96
N ALA A 313 -3.99 -6.08 -31.17
CA ALA A 313 -4.21 -4.71 -31.59
C ALA A 313 -5.30 -3.99 -30.77
N VAL A 314 -6.21 -4.72 -30.13
CA VAL A 314 -7.21 -4.17 -29.21
C VAL A 314 -6.72 -4.24 -27.75
N CYS A 315 -6.17 -5.38 -27.32
CA CYS A 315 -5.81 -5.60 -25.91
C CYS A 315 -4.62 -4.75 -25.47
N ILE A 316 -3.58 -4.55 -26.31
CA ILE A 316 -2.41 -3.77 -25.93
C ILE A 316 -2.75 -2.28 -25.74
N PRO A 317 -3.40 -1.58 -26.69
CA PRO A 317 -3.80 -0.20 -26.45
C PRO A 317 -4.77 -0.03 -25.29
N ALA A 318 -5.71 -0.98 -25.10
CA ALA A 318 -6.66 -0.95 -24.00
C ALA A 318 -5.98 -1.12 -22.64
N SER A 319 -5.01 -2.03 -22.55
CA SER A 319 -4.22 -2.21 -21.30
C SER A 319 -3.38 -0.98 -20.99
N LEU A 320 -2.74 -0.37 -21.99
CA LEU A 320 -1.99 0.88 -21.81
C LEU A 320 -2.90 2.04 -21.38
N ALA A 321 -4.10 2.14 -21.95
CA ALA A 321 -5.10 3.12 -21.55
C ALA A 321 -5.55 2.90 -20.09
N GLY A 322 -5.77 1.64 -19.69
CA GLY A 322 -6.12 1.27 -18.31
C GLY A 322 -5.00 1.61 -17.33
N LEU A 323 -3.76 1.27 -17.66
CA LEU A 323 -2.60 1.61 -16.84
C LEU A 323 -2.38 3.14 -16.77
N ALA A 324 -2.59 3.86 -17.87
CA ALA A 324 -2.54 5.33 -17.88
C ALA A 324 -3.64 5.93 -16.98
N LEU A 325 -4.84 5.36 -17.01
CA LEU A 325 -5.93 5.76 -16.12
C LEU A 325 -5.56 5.54 -14.65
N ALA A 326 -4.97 4.39 -14.30
CA ALA A 326 -4.44 4.13 -12.97
C ALA A 326 -3.39 5.17 -12.58
N TRP A 327 -2.46 5.48 -13.46
CA TRP A 327 -1.42 6.48 -13.22
C TRP A 327 -1.99 7.88 -12.95
N ILE A 328 -3.03 8.29 -13.68
CA ILE A 328 -3.72 9.58 -13.48
C ILE A 328 -4.48 9.61 -12.14
N THR A 329 -5.01 8.46 -11.66
CA THR A 329 -5.73 8.39 -10.39
C THR A 329 -4.79 8.37 -9.17
N PHE A 330 -3.52 7.99 -9.32
CA PHE A 330 -2.56 7.93 -8.21
C PHE A 330 -2.36 9.24 -7.45
N PRO A 331 -2.25 10.44 -8.08
CA PRO A 331 -2.17 11.70 -7.35
C PRO A 331 -3.41 11.99 -6.49
N LEU A 332 -4.58 11.47 -6.89
CA LEU A 332 -5.83 11.60 -6.13
C LEU A 332 -5.87 10.58 -4.98
N ALA A 333 -5.55 9.33 -5.26
CA ALA A 333 -5.52 8.24 -4.29
C ALA A 333 -4.34 8.38 -3.31
N GLY A 334 -3.23 8.96 -3.74
CA GLY A 334 -2.06 9.20 -2.91
C GLY A 334 -2.25 10.27 -1.84
N LYS A 335 -3.40 10.96 -1.81
CA LYS A 335 -3.84 11.73 -0.63
C LYS A 335 -4.26 10.83 0.52
N TYR A 336 -4.68 9.60 0.23
CA TYR A 336 -5.21 8.63 1.20
C TYR A 336 -4.24 7.47 1.48
N ILE A 337 -3.33 7.15 0.56
CA ILE A 337 -2.40 6.03 0.67
C ILE A 337 -0.99 6.52 0.39
N ALA A 338 -0.14 6.57 1.42
CA ALA A 338 1.25 6.98 1.30
C ALA A 338 2.04 6.00 0.41
N GLY A 339 2.99 6.54 -0.36
CA GLY A 339 3.92 5.72 -1.16
C GLY A 339 3.38 5.21 -2.49
N LEU A 340 2.12 5.49 -2.87
CA LEU A 340 1.57 5.11 -4.16
C LEU A 340 2.45 5.61 -5.32
N SER A 341 3.01 4.69 -6.05
CA SER A 341 3.82 5.00 -7.23
C SER A 341 3.64 3.91 -8.28
N MET A 342 3.73 4.31 -9.55
CA MET A 342 3.65 3.38 -10.67
C MET A 342 5.04 3.19 -11.29
N PRO A 343 5.87 2.26 -10.78
CA PRO A 343 7.15 1.96 -11.40
C PRO A 343 6.95 1.30 -12.76
N MET A 344 7.93 1.46 -13.64
CA MET A 344 7.93 0.90 -14.99
C MET A 344 7.70 -0.63 -15.01
N VAL A 345 8.03 -1.31 -13.91
CA VAL A 345 7.79 -2.76 -13.73
C VAL A 345 6.31 -3.11 -13.80
N ILE A 346 5.42 -2.30 -13.20
CA ILE A 346 3.96 -2.54 -13.29
C ILE A 346 3.48 -2.43 -14.74
N VAL A 347 3.99 -1.45 -15.48
CA VAL A 347 3.65 -1.26 -16.89
C VAL A 347 4.11 -2.47 -17.70
N ALA A 348 5.34 -2.94 -17.49
CA ALA A 348 5.88 -4.09 -18.18
C ALA A 348 5.09 -5.39 -17.86
N LEU A 349 4.78 -5.63 -16.59
CA LEU A 349 3.95 -6.76 -16.14
C LEU A 349 2.53 -6.67 -16.71
N GLY A 350 1.95 -5.48 -16.73
CA GLY A 350 0.63 -5.25 -17.32
C GLY A 350 0.61 -5.55 -18.82
N ILE A 351 1.60 -5.09 -19.58
CA ILE A 351 1.71 -5.41 -21.01
C ILE A 351 1.89 -6.92 -21.22
N LEU A 352 2.74 -7.57 -20.42
CA LEU A 352 2.93 -9.02 -20.50
C LEU A 352 1.62 -9.77 -20.23
N ALA A 353 0.90 -9.38 -19.19
CA ALA A 353 -0.41 -9.95 -18.86
C ALA A 353 -1.43 -9.74 -19.99
N ALA A 354 -1.46 -8.54 -20.60
CA ALA A 354 -2.34 -8.25 -21.73
C ALA A 354 -2.03 -9.14 -22.95
N VAL A 355 -0.76 -9.33 -23.25
CA VAL A 355 -0.32 -10.24 -24.32
C VAL A 355 -0.73 -11.67 -24.03
N LEU A 356 -0.53 -12.16 -22.80
CA LEU A 356 -0.95 -13.50 -22.40
C LEU A 356 -2.47 -13.67 -22.49
N VAL A 357 -3.24 -12.73 -21.99
CA VAL A 357 -4.72 -12.75 -22.08
C VAL A 357 -5.15 -12.78 -23.55
N ALA A 358 -4.59 -11.93 -24.41
CA ALA A 358 -4.93 -11.88 -25.81
C ALA A 358 -4.64 -13.22 -26.54
N LEU A 359 -3.46 -13.79 -26.30
CA LEU A 359 -3.05 -15.04 -26.95
C LEU A 359 -3.85 -16.27 -26.46
N ILE A 360 -4.08 -16.35 -25.13
CA ILE A 360 -4.85 -17.45 -24.54
C ILE A 360 -6.32 -17.37 -24.99
N SER A 361 -6.91 -16.17 -24.97
CA SER A 361 -8.31 -15.96 -25.38
C SER A 361 -8.56 -16.33 -26.87
N VAL A 362 -7.56 -16.13 -27.72
CA VAL A 362 -7.65 -16.46 -29.14
C VAL A 362 -7.31 -17.91 -29.42
N SER A 363 -6.65 -18.63 -28.53
CA SER A 363 -6.16 -19.99 -28.82
C SER A 363 -7.26 -20.95 -29.30
N VAL A 364 -8.39 -21.00 -28.60
CA VAL A 364 -9.51 -21.89 -28.98
C VAL A 364 -10.27 -21.38 -30.21
N PRO A 365 -10.76 -20.12 -30.27
CA PRO A 365 -11.49 -19.64 -31.45
C PRO A 365 -10.60 -19.54 -32.68
N GLY A 366 -9.35 -19.14 -32.55
CA GLY A 366 -8.41 -19.07 -33.67
C GLY A 366 -8.04 -20.43 -34.25
N LEU A 367 -7.86 -21.46 -33.42
CA LEU A 367 -7.64 -22.83 -33.89
C LEU A 367 -8.88 -23.41 -34.58
N ARG A 368 -10.08 -23.10 -34.07
CA ARG A 368 -11.33 -23.49 -34.77
C ARG A 368 -11.45 -22.83 -36.13
N ALA A 369 -11.21 -21.51 -36.21
CA ALA A 369 -11.20 -20.79 -37.48
C ALA A 369 -10.15 -21.33 -38.47
N ALA A 370 -8.96 -21.65 -37.97
CA ALA A 370 -7.90 -22.24 -38.78
C ALA A 370 -8.26 -23.62 -39.36
N ARG A 371 -9.10 -24.38 -38.66
CA ARG A 371 -9.52 -25.73 -39.07
C ARG A 371 -10.88 -25.78 -39.77
N LEU A 372 -11.51 -24.64 -40.08
CA LEU A 372 -12.79 -24.58 -40.80
C LEU A 372 -12.71 -25.34 -42.12
N ASN A 373 -13.69 -26.24 -42.35
CA ASN A 373 -13.92 -26.90 -43.63
C ASN A 373 -14.63 -25.91 -44.56
N ILE A 374 -14.07 -25.67 -45.73
CA ILE A 374 -14.60 -24.72 -46.73
C ILE A 374 -16.02 -25.08 -47.16
N ILE A 375 -16.32 -26.41 -47.25
CA ILE A 375 -17.60 -26.94 -47.71
C ILE A 375 -18.70 -26.64 -46.69
N ASP A 376 -18.43 -26.82 -45.39
CA ASP A 376 -19.40 -26.60 -44.30
C ASP A 376 -19.69 -25.12 -44.12
N ALA A 377 -18.68 -24.25 -44.31
CA ALA A 377 -18.80 -22.79 -44.14
C ALA A 377 -19.65 -22.12 -45.24
N LEU A 378 -19.79 -22.73 -46.41
CA LEU A 378 -20.62 -22.23 -47.51
C LEU A 378 -22.03 -22.86 -47.53
N ALA A 379 -22.25 -23.97 -46.81
CA ALA A 379 -23.55 -24.63 -46.70
C ALA A 379 -24.47 -24.02 -45.65
N GLU A 380 -23.95 -23.26 -44.68
CA GLU A 380 -24.75 -22.57 -43.65
C GLU A 380 -25.45 -21.29 -44.16
N GLU A 381 -25.25 -20.86 -45.39
CA GLU A 381 -25.89 -19.69 -46.02
C GLU A 381 -27.17 -20.02 -46.81
N GLN A 382 -27.61 -21.29 -46.84
CA GLN A 382 -28.89 -21.69 -47.43
C GLN A 382 -29.90 -22.04 -46.33
#